data_ce254c94f1cd93556a7be2a71eec7f77
#
_entry.id   ce254c94f1cd93556a7be2a71eec7f77
#
_cell.length_a   1.000
_cell.length_b   1.000
_cell.length_c   1.000
_cell.angle_alpha   90.00
_cell.angle_beta   90.00
_cell.angle_gamma   90.00
#
_symmetry.space_group_name_H-M   'P 1'
#
loop_
_entity.id
_entity.type
_entity.pdbx_description
1 polymer ?
#
loop_
_entity_poly.entity_id
_entity_poly.type
_entity_poly.pdbx_seq_one_letter_code
_entity_poly.pdbx_strand_id
1 'polypeptide(L)'
;MYWLYYICKQHSEWDLYSNPGVCAYEADFRESERDTACYVHSDSYLYFIFYNVDIKAYEVPHIPNLYQKITHVEKENHMSKRPIIIDTDPGIDDALAIAIALFSEELDVKLITTVAGNVSLDQVTENALKLLKFYEKDVPVAKGCAQPLLAEFVDASDIHGKSGMEGYDFPEPKTELLLQEHAVNAMRRVIMESDEPITIVPIAAMTNIALLFALYPEVKSNIREIVMMGGSVTRGNKGVMSEFNVATDPEAAAMVFNSGVPIVMAGLDVGWKALVMPQDSEEIKKMGKVGDMAYHLFKHYRGGSFNTGLKMYDSCAIAYLLCPKLYTVEETYVGVELNGTMTTGCTVVDLKGYLKKKPNAKVCTDIDGEKFREWFKQSISRCI
;
A
#
# COMPACT_ATOMS: atom_id res chain seq x y z
N MET A 1 24.58 5.31 -12.54
CA MET A 1 25.20 6.59 -12.09
C MET A 1 24.78 6.98 -10.68
N TYR A 2 23.50 7.09 -10.33
CA TYR A 2 23.05 7.47 -8.98
C TYR A 2 23.46 6.47 -7.88
N TRP A 3 23.48 5.19 -8.15
CA TRP A 3 23.79 4.16 -7.15
C TRP A 3 25.29 4.03 -6.84
N LEU A 4 26.15 4.14 -7.85
CA LEU A 4 27.61 4.19 -7.63
C LEU A 4 28.02 5.48 -6.91
N TYR A 5 27.36 6.61 -7.22
CA TYR A 5 27.52 7.85 -6.49
C TYR A 5 27.07 7.73 -5.04
N TYR A 6 26.04 6.92 -4.76
CA TYR A 6 25.55 6.64 -3.41
C TYR A 6 26.50 5.73 -2.63
N ILE A 7 27.05 4.69 -3.25
CA ILE A 7 28.07 3.82 -2.63
C ILE A 7 29.35 4.62 -2.35
N CYS A 8 29.84 5.38 -3.30
CA CYS A 8 31.00 6.27 -3.08
C CYS A 8 30.73 7.34 -2.00
N LYS A 9 29.50 7.80 -1.85
CA LYS A 9 29.13 8.80 -0.84
C LYS A 9 28.90 8.20 0.55
N GLN A 10 28.42 6.96 0.66
CA GLN A 10 28.28 6.25 1.94
C GLN A 10 29.64 5.78 2.52
N HIS A 11 30.64 5.55 1.64
CA HIS A 11 32.01 5.18 2.03
C HIS A 11 33.00 6.34 1.92
N SER A 12 32.53 7.59 2.05
CA SER A 12 33.37 8.80 2.01
C SER A 12 34.32 8.97 3.19
N GLU A 13 34.37 8.01 4.14
CA GLU A 13 35.40 7.91 5.18
C GLU A 13 36.61 7.06 4.75
N TRP A 14 36.62 6.53 3.52
CA TRP A 14 37.81 5.90 2.98
C TRP A 14 38.65 6.97 2.27
N ASP A 15 39.78 7.29 2.85
CA ASP A 15 40.81 8.18 2.34
C ASP A 15 41.20 7.77 0.89
N LEU A 16 40.52 8.33 -0.10
CA LEU A 16 40.81 8.15 -1.52
C LEU A 16 42.21 8.69 -1.90
N TYR A 17 42.86 9.34 -0.98
CA TYR A 17 44.23 9.95 -1.19
C TYR A 17 45.37 9.12 -0.62
N SER A 18 45.11 8.01 0.09
CA SER A 18 46.15 7.19 0.71
C SER A 18 46.46 5.87 0.01
N ASN A 19 45.76 5.53 -1.09
CA ASN A 19 46.02 4.29 -1.81
C ASN A 19 46.19 4.54 -3.32
N PRO A 20 47.44 4.60 -3.84
CA PRO A 20 47.74 5.00 -5.22
C PRO A 20 47.47 3.89 -6.24
N GLY A 21 46.39 3.15 -6.17
CA GLY A 21 46.10 2.01 -7.05
C GLY A 21 44.65 1.88 -7.47
N VAL A 22 43.76 2.81 -7.14
CA VAL A 22 42.35 2.75 -7.55
C VAL A 22 42.05 3.88 -8.53
N CYS A 23 41.88 3.56 -9.81
CA CYS A 23 41.38 4.47 -10.82
C CYS A 23 40.00 4.02 -11.27
N ALA A 24 39.00 4.91 -11.16
CA ALA A 24 37.69 4.72 -11.80
C ALA A 24 37.71 5.41 -13.17
N TYR A 25 37.41 4.70 -14.23
CA TYR A 25 37.23 5.25 -15.56
C TYR A 25 35.75 5.23 -15.95
N GLU A 26 35.25 6.37 -16.36
CA GLU A 26 33.94 6.51 -16.99
C GLU A 26 34.13 6.32 -18.50
N ALA A 27 33.48 5.30 -19.09
CA ALA A 27 33.49 5.10 -20.53
C ALA A 27 32.21 5.67 -21.13
N ASP A 28 32.36 6.64 -22.02
CA ASP A 28 31.27 7.27 -22.75
C ASP A 28 30.80 6.32 -23.86
N PHE A 29 29.60 5.73 -23.70
CA PHE A 29 28.94 4.92 -24.72
C PHE A 29 27.85 5.72 -25.43
N ARG A 30 27.80 5.63 -26.76
CA ARG A 30 26.82 6.35 -27.59
C ARG A 30 25.39 5.97 -27.24
N GLU A 31 24.48 6.92 -27.32
CA GLU A 31 23.05 6.92 -26.94
C GLU A 31 22.16 5.79 -27.49
N SER A 32 22.69 4.78 -28.16
CA SER A 32 21.90 3.73 -28.82
C SER A 32 21.84 2.38 -28.09
N GLU A 33 22.59 2.19 -27.01
CA GLU A 33 22.58 0.91 -26.26
C GLU A 33 22.27 1.16 -24.78
N ARG A 34 21.19 0.54 -24.30
CA ARG A 34 20.59 0.78 -22.95
C ARG A 34 21.34 0.12 -21.79
N ASP A 35 22.57 -0.34 -21.97
CA ASP A 35 23.31 -1.06 -20.96
C ASP A 35 24.50 -0.24 -20.49
N THR A 36 24.43 0.25 -19.24
CA THR A 36 25.52 1.01 -18.62
C THR A 36 26.44 0.03 -17.89
N ALA A 37 27.67 -0.12 -18.35
CA ALA A 37 28.72 -0.86 -17.66
C ALA A 37 29.63 0.10 -16.88
N CYS A 38 29.94 -0.25 -15.65
CA CYS A 38 30.87 0.48 -14.83
C CYS A 38 32.10 -0.36 -14.51
N TYR A 39 33.30 0.19 -14.65
CA TYR A 39 34.57 -0.49 -14.42
C TYR A 39 35.23 0.05 -13.15
N VAL A 40 35.67 -0.84 -12.29
CA VAL A 40 36.54 -0.49 -11.16
C VAL A 40 37.84 -1.27 -11.29
N HIS A 41 38.95 -0.55 -11.35
CA HIS A 41 40.29 -1.13 -11.44
C HIS A 41 41.04 -0.94 -10.12
N SER A 42 41.54 -2.03 -9.55
CA SER A 42 42.57 -2.00 -8.50
C SER A 42 43.79 -2.75 -9.00
N ASP A 43 44.99 -2.45 -8.46
CA ASP A 43 46.29 -2.91 -8.94
C ASP A 43 46.46 -4.42 -9.27
N SER A 44 45.42 -5.22 -8.97
CA SER A 44 45.44 -6.67 -9.23
C SER A 44 44.14 -7.23 -9.82
N TYR A 45 43.06 -6.44 -9.99
CA TYR A 45 41.75 -6.98 -10.43
C TYR A 45 40.92 -5.97 -11.22
N LEU A 46 40.26 -6.46 -12.28
CA LEU A 46 39.29 -5.71 -13.08
C LEU A 46 37.89 -6.24 -12.76
N TYR A 47 36.97 -5.37 -12.32
CA TYR A 47 35.59 -5.72 -12.02
C TYR A 47 34.64 -5.10 -13.04
N PHE A 48 33.73 -5.93 -13.61
CA PHE A 48 32.67 -5.50 -14.51
C PHE A 48 31.33 -5.62 -13.78
N ILE A 49 30.54 -4.56 -13.75
CA ILE A 49 29.17 -4.59 -13.21
C ILE A 49 28.23 -4.26 -14.35
N PHE A 50 27.38 -5.23 -14.74
CA PHE A 50 26.36 -5.07 -15.76
C PHE A 50 24.99 -4.93 -15.11
N TYR A 51 24.17 -4.03 -15.62
CA TYR A 51 22.77 -3.89 -15.26
C TYR A 51 21.87 -4.53 -16.34
N ASN A 52 20.96 -5.41 -15.94
CA ASN A 52 19.92 -6.02 -16.77
C ASN A 52 20.39 -6.87 -17.98
N VAL A 53 21.41 -7.67 -17.84
CA VAL A 53 21.80 -8.66 -18.87
C VAL A 53 21.92 -10.03 -18.24
N ASP A 54 21.37 -11.08 -18.90
CA ASP A 54 21.64 -12.47 -18.57
C ASP A 54 23.14 -12.70 -18.54
N ILE A 55 23.67 -13.07 -17.38
CA ILE A 55 25.11 -13.28 -17.19
C ILE A 55 25.56 -14.48 -18.03
N LYS A 56 26.03 -14.24 -19.24
CA LYS A 56 26.84 -15.23 -19.96
C LYS A 56 28.23 -15.20 -19.35
N ALA A 57 28.58 -16.31 -18.67
CA ALA A 57 29.87 -16.48 -18.04
C ALA A 57 30.98 -16.40 -19.12
N TYR A 58 31.81 -15.38 -19.03
CA TYR A 58 33.09 -15.35 -19.66
C TYR A 58 34.11 -15.97 -18.70
N GLU A 59 34.76 -17.07 -19.12
CA GLU A 59 35.85 -17.67 -18.35
C GLU A 59 37.02 -16.68 -18.23
N VAL A 60 37.20 -16.11 -17.06
CA VAL A 60 38.42 -15.40 -16.68
C VAL A 60 39.24 -16.36 -15.83
N PRO A 61 40.44 -16.80 -16.31
CA PRO A 61 41.27 -17.70 -15.53
C PRO A 61 41.76 -17.04 -14.24
N HIS A 62 41.61 -17.72 -13.12
CA HIS A 62 42.18 -17.43 -11.80
C HIS A 62 41.46 -16.58 -10.79
N ILE A 63 40.11 -16.63 -10.69
CA ILE A 63 39.43 -16.08 -9.50
C ILE A 63 38.42 -17.07 -8.88
N PRO A 64 38.82 -17.98 -7.98
CA PRO A 64 37.92 -19.01 -7.41
C PRO A 64 36.80 -18.48 -6.51
N ASN A 65 36.87 -17.23 -6.05
CA ASN A 65 35.91 -16.66 -5.06
C ASN A 65 35.03 -15.53 -5.61
N LEU A 66 35.13 -15.18 -6.89
CA LEU A 66 34.31 -14.08 -7.45
C LEU A 66 32.83 -14.49 -7.58
N TYR A 67 32.58 -15.73 -8.00
CA TYR A 67 31.23 -16.26 -8.17
C TYR A 67 30.47 -16.32 -6.81
N GLN A 68 31.14 -16.71 -5.73
CA GLN A 68 30.55 -16.69 -4.38
C GLN A 68 30.30 -15.29 -3.85
N LYS A 69 31.14 -14.29 -4.18
CA LYS A 69 30.92 -12.90 -3.80
C LYS A 69 29.81 -12.24 -4.60
N ILE A 70 29.73 -12.51 -5.92
CA ILE A 70 28.65 -11.97 -6.77
C ILE A 70 27.30 -12.58 -6.36
N THR A 71 27.23 -13.89 -6.11
CA THR A 71 26.00 -14.53 -5.61
C THR A 71 25.63 -14.11 -4.19
N HIS A 72 26.59 -13.64 -3.39
CA HIS A 72 26.30 -13.04 -2.08
C HIS A 72 25.74 -11.63 -2.22
N VAL A 73 26.28 -10.81 -3.12
CA VAL A 73 25.76 -9.47 -3.44
C VAL A 73 24.38 -9.54 -4.13
N GLU A 74 24.13 -10.55 -4.98
CA GLU A 74 22.79 -10.79 -5.54
C GLU A 74 21.78 -11.27 -4.48
N LYS A 75 22.21 -12.02 -3.47
CA LYS A 75 21.36 -12.38 -2.32
C LYS A 75 21.09 -11.21 -1.37
N GLU A 76 22.03 -10.27 -1.24
CA GLU A 76 21.84 -9.05 -0.43
C GLU A 76 21.01 -7.99 -1.16
N ASN A 77 20.88 -8.05 -2.51
CA ASN A 77 20.05 -7.14 -3.30
C ASN A 77 18.60 -7.61 -3.52
N HIS A 78 18.15 -8.70 -2.92
CA HIS A 78 16.73 -8.89 -2.69
C HIS A 78 16.32 -7.87 -1.62
N MET A 79 15.87 -6.68 -2.07
CA MET A 79 15.20 -5.74 -1.16
C MET A 79 14.14 -6.53 -0.39
N SER A 80 14.29 -6.60 0.93
CA SER A 80 13.29 -7.26 1.76
C SER A 80 11.94 -6.66 1.43
N LYS A 81 10.94 -7.52 1.18
CA LYS A 81 9.57 -7.05 0.95
C LYS A 81 9.13 -6.27 2.17
N ARG A 82 8.48 -5.13 1.95
CA ARG A 82 7.93 -4.32 3.04
C ARG A 82 6.82 -5.10 3.76
N PRO A 83 6.97 -5.42 5.06
CA PRO A 83 5.92 -6.11 5.80
C PRO A 83 4.75 -5.15 6.05
N ILE A 84 3.54 -5.60 5.72
CA ILE A 84 2.31 -4.82 5.90
C ILE A 84 1.21 -5.64 6.57
N ILE A 85 0.32 -4.92 7.26
CA ILE A 85 -0.99 -5.41 7.70
C ILE A 85 -2.05 -4.61 6.96
N ILE A 86 -3.02 -5.28 6.35
CA ILE A 86 -4.17 -4.63 5.73
C ILE A 86 -5.36 -4.74 6.67
N ASP A 87 -5.95 -3.60 7.05
CA ASP A 87 -7.20 -3.53 7.82
C ASP A 87 -8.31 -3.06 6.88
N THR A 88 -9.32 -3.90 6.63
CA THR A 88 -10.21 -3.79 5.47
C THR A 88 -11.64 -4.22 5.82
N ASP A 89 -12.61 -3.76 5.03
CA ASP A 89 -14.01 -4.20 5.05
C ASP A 89 -14.46 -4.69 3.66
N PRO A 90 -13.89 -5.80 3.14
CA PRO A 90 -13.86 -6.11 1.72
C PRO A 90 -15.17 -5.88 0.97
N GLY A 91 -15.15 -4.80 0.19
CA GLY A 91 -16.06 -4.45 -0.87
C GLY A 91 -15.40 -4.62 -2.25
N ILE A 92 -15.93 -3.92 -3.26
CA ILE A 92 -15.51 -4.11 -4.66
C ILE A 92 -14.10 -3.53 -4.91
N ASP A 93 -13.80 -2.33 -4.42
CA ASP A 93 -12.49 -1.70 -4.60
C ASP A 93 -11.43 -2.24 -3.62
N ASP A 94 -11.83 -2.64 -2.39
CA ASP A 94 -10.97 -3.43 -1.48
C ASP A 94 -10.44 -4.69 -2.15
N ALA A 95 -11.31 -5.45 -2.84
CA ALA A 95 -10.89 -6.69 -3.50
C ALA A 95 -9.70 -6.46 -4.43
N LEU A 96 -9.68 -5.36 -5.18
CA LEU A 96 -8.61 -5.04 -6.10
C LEU A 96 -7.36 -4.50 -5.39
N ALA A 97 -7.54 -3.69 -4.35
CA ALA A 97 -6.44 -3.23 -3.50
C ALA A 97 -5.71 -4.41 -2.84
N ILE A 98 -6.48 -5.36 -2.28
CA ILE A 98 -5.95 -6.61 -1.68
C ILE A 98 -5.24 -7.45 -2.75
N ALA A 99 -5.81 -7.63 -3.95
CA ALA A 99 -5.15 -8.36 -5.03
C ALA A 99 -3.79 -7.75 -5.37
N ILE A 100 -3.75 -6.44 -5.64
CA ILE A 100 -2.51 -5.73 -6.00
C ILE A 100 -1.46 -5.90 -4.90
N ALA A 101 -1.84 -5.79 -3.63
CA ALA A 101 -0.91 -5.97 -2.51
C ALA A 101 -0.37 -7.40 -2.43
N LEU A 102 -1.23 -8.43 -2.58
CA LEU A 102 -0.86 -9.84 -2.48
C LEU A 102 0.02 -10.35 -3.62
N PHE A 103 -0.10 -9.76 -4.81
CA PHE A 103 0.71 -10.12 -5.98
C PHE A 103 1.91 -9.20 -6.18
N SER A 104 2.11 -8.19 -5.34
CA SER A 104 3.29 -7.32 -5.38
C SER A 104 4.55 -8.08 -4.96
N GLU A 105 5.65 -7.82 -5.67
CA GLU A 105 6.99 -8.29 -5.29
C GLU A 105 7.63 -7.42 -4.20
N GLU A 106 7.07 -6.24 -3.93
CA GLU A 106 7.60 -5.25 -2.99
C GLU A 106 6.93 -5.31 -1.62
N LEU A 107 5.74 -5.92 -1.51
CA LEU A 107 4.95 -6.00 -0.28
C LEU A 107 4.89 -7.44 0.24
N ASP A 108 4.92 -7.58 1.57
CA ASP A 108 4.73 -8.82 2.29
C ASP A 108 3.52 -8.67 3.23
N VAL A 109 2.36 -9.16 2.79
CA VAL A 109 1.12 -9.09 3.56
C VAL A 109 1.16 -10.12 4.68
N LYS A 110 1.45 -9.68 5.90
CA LYS A 110 1.60 -10.54 7.09
C LYS A 110 0.27 -10.94 7.71
N LEU A 111 -0.75 -10.08 7.58
CA LEU A 111 -2.05 -10.26 8.20
C LEU A 111 -3.08 -9.42 7.45
N ILE A 112 -4.28 -9.95 7.29
CA ILE A 112 -5.48 -9.20 6.94
C ILE A 112 -6.38 -9.16 8.17
N THR A 113 -6.79 -7.96 8.58
CA THR A 113 -7.78 -7.78 9.64
C THR A 113 -9.05 -7.19 9.06
N THR A 114 -10.19 -7.58 9.61
CA THR A 114 -11.48 -7.10 9.12
C THR A 114 -12.20 -6.27 10.18
N VAL A 115 -12.94 -5.27 9.73
CA VAL A 115 -13.78 -4.41 10.55
C VAL A 115 -15.11 -4.21 9.84
N ALA A 116 -16.20 -4.00 10.57
CA ALA A 116 -17.49 -3.68 9.94
C ALA A 116 -17.42 -2.28 9.29
N GLY A 117 -17.92 -2.19 8.08
CA GLY A 117 -17.94 -0.95 7.30
C GLY A 117 -18.86 -1.08 6.09
N ASN A 118 -18.33 -1.50 4.93
CA ASN A 118 -19.12 -1.67 3.70
C ASN A 118 -20.34 -2.58 3.92
N VAL A 119 -20.14 -3.67 4.65
CA VAL A 119 -21.22 -4.56 5.16
C VAL A 119 -20.86 -5.05 6.56
N SER A 120 -21.66 -5.97 7.13
CA SER A 120 -21.42 -6.49 8.48
C SER A 120 -20.06 -7.17 8.62
N LEU A 121 -19.52 -7.20 9.84
CA LEU A 121 -18.23 -7.85 10.13
C LEU A 121 -18.18 -9.32 9.68
N ASP A 122 -19.28 -10.07 9.85
CA ASP A 122 -19.33 -11.47 9.38
C ASP A 122 -19.16 -11.56 7.87
N GLN A 123 -19.84 -10.69 7.14
CA GLN A 123 -19.83 -10.68 5.69
C GLN A 123 -18.47 -10.21 5.15
N VAL A 124 -17.86 -9.14 5.69
CA VAL A 124 -16.54 -8.68 5.24
C VAL A 124 -15.45 -9.71 5.56
N THR A 125 -15.59 -10.44 6.68
CA THR A 125 -14.65 -11.52 7.03
C THR A 125 -14.78 -12.69 6.05
N GLU A 126 -16.00 -13.09 5.71
CA GLU A 126 -16.25 -14.11 4.70
C GLU A 126 -15.71 -13.67 3.32
N ASN A 127 -15.91 -12.40 2.96
CA ASN A 127 -15.39 -11.83 1.73
C ASN A 127 -13.85 -11.91 1.67
N ALA A 128 -13.14 -11.55 2.73
CA ALA A 128 -11.69 -11.67 2.80
C ALA A 128 -11.22 -13.12 2.58
N LEU A 129 -11.88 -14.08 3.21
CA LEU A 129 -11.55 -15.50 3.06
C LEU A 129 -11.86 -16.04 1.66
N LYS A 130 -12.94 -15.57 1.01
CA LYS A 130 -13.28 -15.89 -0.38
C LYS A 130 -12.25 -15.32 -1.36
N LEU A 131 -11.82 -14.08 -1.15
CA LEU A 131 -10.78 -13.45 -1.95
C LEU A 131 -9.46 -14.21 -1.85
N LEU A 132 -9.02 -14.57 -0.66
CA LEU A 132 -7.79 -15.37 -0.47
C LEU A 132 -7.87 -16.74 -1.14
N LYS A 133 -9.03 -17.40 -1.08
CA LYS A 133 -9.26 -18.65 -1.82
C LYS A 133 -9.17 -18.44 -3.32
N PHE A 134 -9.79 -17.39 -3.83
CA PHE A 134 -9.82 -17.05 -5.24
C PHE A 134 -8.42 -16.67 -5.76
N TYR A 135 -7.65 -15.91 -4.96
CA TYR A 135 -6.28 -15.51 -5.32
C TYR A 135 -5.23 -16.60 -5.08
N GLU A 136 -5.61 -17.72 -4.47
CA GLU A 136 -4.69 -18.81 -4.09
C GLU A 136 -3.55 -18.32 -3.18
N LYS A 137 -3.90 -17.45 -2.23
CA LYS A 137 -2.96 -16.89 -1.25
C LYS A 137 -3.28 -17.39 0.15
N ASP A 138 -2.21 -17.55 0.95
CA ASP A 138 -2.27 -18.05 2.32
C ASP A 138 -1.81 -16.96 3.29
N VAL A 139 -2.70 -16.01 3.57
CA VAL A 139 -2.48 -14.95 4.56
C VAL A 139 -3.46 -15.15 5.71
N PRO A 140 -3.04 -15.10 6.97
CA PRO A 140 -3.95 -15.20 8.10
C PRO A 140 -4.96 -14.04 8.09
N VAL A 141 -6.21 -14.35 8.47
CA VAL A 141 -7.28 -13.37 8.63
C VAL A 141 -7.70 -13.31 10.08
N ALA A 142 -7.83 -12.12 10.66
CA ALA A 142 -8.35 -11.94 12.01
C ALA A 142 -9.57 -11.02 12.00
N LYS A 143 -10.66 -11.52 12.61
CA LYS A 143 -11.92 -10.81 12.75
C LYS A 143 -11.82 -9.76 13.84
N GLY A 144 -12.21 -8.53 13.56
CA GLY A 144 -12.09 -7.38 14.45
C GLY A 144 -13.41 -6.84 14.98
N CYS A 145 -13.59 -5.52 14.93
CA CYS A 145 -14.72 -4.84 15.52
C CYS A 145 -15.97 -4.90 14.63
N ALA A 146 -17.10 -5.26 15.26
CA ALA A 146 -18.42 -5.30 14.59
C ALA A 146 -19.15 -3.97 14.67
N GLN A 147 -18.69 -3.04 15.49
CA GLN A 147 -19.32 -1.75 15.75
C GLN A 147 -18.25 -0.67 15.87
N PRO A 148 -18.53 0.57 15.48
CA PRO A 148 -17.72 1.74 15.82
C PRO A 148 -17.62 1.92 17.35
N LEU A 149 -16.69 2.75 17.81
CA LEU A 149 -16.50 3.01 19.25
C LEU A 149 -17.71 3.63 19.93
N LEU A 150 -18.36 4.59 19.29
CA LEU A 150 -19.50 5.32 19.88
C LEU A 150 -20.69 5.43 18.92
N ALA A 151 -20.47 5.55 17.62
CA ALA A 151 -21.54 5.72 16.64
C ALA A 151 -22.35 4.44 16.42
N GLU A 152 -23.57 4.57 15.93
CA GLU A 152 -24.33 3.44 15.40
C GLU A 152 -23.74 2.99 14.06
N PHE A 153 -23.60 1.68 13.87
CA PHE A 153 -23.12 1.12 12.61
C PHE A 153 -24.13 1.34 11.49
N VAL A 154 -23.67 1.93 10.39
CA VAL A 154 -24.44 2.11 9.15
C VAL A 154 -23.58 1.63 7.99
N ASP A 155 -24.02 0.58 7.31
CA ASP A 155 -23.32 -0.02 6.20
C ASP A 155 -23.38 0.82 4.89
N ALA A 156 -22.67 0.33 3.86
CA ALA A 156 -22.67 0.87 2.50
C ALA A 156 -23.16 -0.17 1.47
N SER A 157 -24.10 -1.02 1.86
CA SER A 157 -24.67 -2.04 0.97
C SER A 157 -25.38 -1.47 -0.26
N ASP A 158 -25.75 -0.19 -0.24
CA ASP A 158 -26.26 0.57 -1.40
C ASP A 158 -25.18 0.85 -2.46
N ILE A 159 -23.90 0.81 -2.09
CA ILE A 159 -22.76 1.04 -2.99
C ILE A 159 -22.15 -0.27 -3.49
N HIS A 160 -21.94 -1.24 -2.61
CA HIS A 160 -21.21 -2.50 -2.86
C HIS A 160 -22.12 -3.71 -3.05
N GLY A 161 -23.46 -3.55 -2.89
CA GLY A 161 -24.42 -4.65 -2.86
C GLY A 161 -24.52 -5.30 -1.49
N LYS A 162 -25.53 -6.17 -1.29
CA LYS A 162 -25.81 -6.80 0.01
C LYS A 162 -24.69 -7.70 0.52
N SER A 163 -23.97 -8.35 -0.39
CA SER A 163 -22.81 -9.18 -0.05
C SER A 163 -21.51 -8.35 0.08
N GLY A 164 -21.50 -7.09 -0.30
CA GLY A 164 -20.30 -6.27 -0.42
C GLY A 164 -19.53 -6.49 -1.72
N MET A 165 -19.68 -7.63 -2.38
CA MET A 165 -18.96 -7.99 -3.63
C MET A 165 -19.95 -8.62 -4.65
N GLU A 166 -21.07 -7.95 -4.90
CA GLU A 166 -22.03 -8.42 -5.89
C GLU A 166 -21.44 -8.38 -7.32
N GLY A 167 -21.79 -9.39 -8.12
CA GLY A 167 -21.46 -9.46 -9.54
C GLY A 167 -20.49 -10.55 -9.94
N TYR A 168 -19.91 -11.27 -8.98
CA TYR A 168 -19.02 -12.40 -9.25
C TYR A 168 -19.29 -13.57 -8.30
N ASP A 169 -19.25 -14.81 -8.83
CA ASP A 169 -19.41 -16.03 -8.03
C ASP A 169 -18.04 -16.45 -7.47
N PHE A 170 -17.80 -16.13 -6.21
CA PHE A 170 -16.60 -16.51 -5.51
C PHE A 170 -16.66 -17.96 -5.02
N PRO A 171 -15.50 -18.64 -4.89
CA PRO A 171 -15.44 -19.96 -4.25
C PRO A 171 -15.85 -19.89 -2.77
N GLU A 172 -16.10 -21.06 -2.17
CA GLU A 172 -16.31 -21.16 -0.73
C GLU A 172 -15.12 -20.55 0.05
N PRO A 173 -15.37 -19.90 1.20
CA PRO A 173 -14.34 -19.22 1.96
C PRO A 173 -13.26 -20.18 2.48
N LYS A 174 -12.01 -19.75 2.51
CA LYS A 174 -10.86 -20.48 3.05
C LYS A 174 -10.81 -20.32 4.58
N THR A 175 -11.73 -21.00 5.28
CA THR A 175 -11.97 -20.81 6.72
C THR A 175 -10.78 -21.22 7.60
N GLU A 176 -9.88 -22.05 7.12
CA GLU A 176 -8.64 -22.44 7.82
C GLU A 176 -7.68 -21.27 8.04
N LEU A 177 -7.83 -20.18 7.29
CA LEU A 177 -7.03 -18.96 7.47
C LEU A 177 -7.58 -18.03 8.56
N LEU A 178 -8.81 -18.28 9.04
CA LEU A 178 -9.41 -17.46 10.07
C LEU A 178 -8.81 -17.77 11.44
N LEU A 179 -8.14 -16.78 12.03
CA LEU A 179 -7.60 -16.88 13.38
C LEU A 179 -8.72 -16.84 14.42
N GLN A 180 -8.51 -17.54 15.55
CA GLN A 180 -9.45 -17.53 16.67
C GLN A 180 -9.30 -16.26 17.53
N GLU A 181 -8.18 -15.57 17.42
CA GLU A 181 -7.91 -14.33 18.16
C GLU A 181 -8.55 -13.13 17.45
N HIS A 182 -8.94 -12.12 18.25
CA HIS A 182 -9.44 -10.85 17.73
C HIS A 182 -8.35 -10.07 16.99
N ALA A 183 -8.73 -9.31 15.95
CA ALA A 183 -7.82 -8.53 15.10
C ALA A 183 -6.80 -7.70 15.89
N VAL A 184 -7.23 -7.04 16.96
CA VAL A 184 -6.34 -6.23 17.82
C VAL A 184 -5.20 -7.05 18.41
N ASN A 185 -5.48 -8.27 18.87
CA ASN A 185 -4.46 -9.16 19.43
C ASN A 185 -3.54 -9.71 18.33
N ALA A 186 -4.11 -10.09 17.19
CA ALA A 186 -3.36 -10.55 16.03
C ALA A 186 -2.41 -9.46 15.50
N MET A 187 -2.89 -8.22 15.35
CA MET A 187 -2.05 -7.07 14.99
C MET A 187 -0.90 -6.89 15.99
N ARG A 188 -1.20 -6.86 17.32
CA ARG A 188 -0.17 -6.73 18.34
C ARG A 188 0.90 -7.80 18.18
N ARG A 189 0.50 -9.05 18.08
CA ARG A 189 1.42 -10.18 17.94
C ARG A 189 2.30 -10.01 16.68
N VAL A 190 1.71 -9.79 15.52
CA VAL A 190 2.43 -9.64 14.25
C VAL A 190 3.41 -8.46 14.30
N ILE A 191 3.00 -7.32 14.88
CA ILE A 191 3.86 -6.13 14.99
C ILE A 191 5.04 -6.39 15.93
N MET A 192 4.80 -7.06 17.07
CA MET A 192 5.84 -7.29 18.06
C MET A 192 6.79 -8.43 17.70
N GLU A 193 6.36 -9.37 16.84
CA GLU A 193 7.18 -10.49 16.36
C GLU A 193 7.93 -10.17 15.06
N SER A 194 7.65 -9.03 14.44
CA SER A 194 8.29 -8.64 13.17
C SER A 194 9.72 -8.13 13.39
N ASP A 195 10.65 -8.62 12.57
CA ASP A 195 12.04 -8.14 12.55
C ASP A 195 12.17 -6.71 12.00
N GLU A 196 11.23 -6.29 11.16
CA GLU A 196 11.18 -4.93 10.58
C GLU A 196 9.90 -4.20 11.01
N PRO A 197 9.94 -2.86 11.15
CA PRO A 197 8.75 -2.08 11.46
C PRO A 197 7.64 -2.29 10.41
N ILE A 198 6.44 -2.61 10.89
CA ILE A 198 5.26 -2.89 10.08
C ILE A 198 4.64 -1.59 9.53
N THR A 199 4.19 -1.62 8.28
CA THR A 199 3.26 -0.61 7.76
C THR A 199 1.84 -1.11 7.92
N ILE A 200 0.96 -0.34 8.57
CA ILE A 200 -0.48 -0.65 8.64
C ILE A 200 -1.18 0.08 7.50
N VAL A 201 -2.01 -0.63 6.77
CA VAL A 201 -2.76 -0.11 5.62
C VAL A 201 -4.26 -0.24 5.89
N PRO A 202 -4.87 0.72 6.63
CA PRO A 202 -6.31 0.75 6.79
C PRO A 202 -6.96 1.30 5.51
N ILE A 203 -7.83 0.51 4.94
CA ILE A 203 -8.72 0.87 3.83
C ILE A 203 -10.20 0.76 4.26
N ALA A 204 -10.43 0.83 5.56
CA ALA A 204 -11.71 0.76 6.25
C ALA A 204 -11.72 1.74 7.44
N ALA A 205 -12.77 1.71 8.26
CA ALA A 205 -12.83 2.43 9.53
C ALA A 205 -11.69 2.01 10.49
N MET A 206 -11.08 2.95 11.19
CA MET A 206 -9.87 2.73 11.99
C MET A 206 -10.14 2.17 13.41
N THR A 207 -11.29 1.58 13.66
CA THR A 207 -11.71 1.08 14.99
C THR A 207 -10.72 0.07 15.56
N ASN A 208 -10.26 -0.90 14.75
CA ASN A 208 -9.27 -1.89 15.18
C ASN A 208 -7.96 -1.24 15.60
N ILE A 209 -7.48 -0.24 14.84
CA ILE A 209 -6.21 0.43 15.07
C ILE A 209 -6.29 1.34 16.30
N ALA A 210 -7.41 2.04 16.49
CA ALA A 210 -7.64 2.85 17.68
C ALA A 210 -7.61 2.00 18.96
N LEU A 211 -8.30 0.86 18.95
CA LEU A 211 -8.27 -0.09 20.07
C LEU A 211 -6.88 -0.71 20.27
N LEU A 212 -6.16 -1.02 19.18
CA LEU A 212 -4.78 -1.50 19.27
C LEU A 212 -3.91 -0.48 20.04
N PHE A 213 -3.99 0.79 19.71
CA PHE A 213 -3.20 1.84 20.35
C PHE A 213 -3.65 2.16 21.78
N ALA A 214 -4.93 1.97 22.09
CA ALA A 214 -5.46 2.15 23.42
C ALA A 214 -5.06 1.03 24.38
N LEU A 215 -5.09 -0.22 23.91
CA LEU A 215 -4.80 -1.40 24.71
C LEU A 215 -3.30 -1.71 24.78
N TYR A 216 -2.57 -1.45 23.69
CA TYR A 216 -1.17 -1.84 23.51
C TYR A 216 -0.32 -0.70 22.96
N PRO A 217 -0.15 0.41 23.71
CA PRO A 217 0.57 1.60 23.21
C PRO A 217 2.03 1.33 22.83
N GLU A 218 2.62 0.25 23.35
CA GLU A 218 3.99 -0.17 23.06
C GLU A 218 4.21 -0.53 21.59
N VAL A 219 3.18 -0.99 20.87
CA VAL A 219 3.30 -1.39 19.45
C VAL A 219 3.71 -0.23 18.53
N LYS A 220 3.44 1.02 18.95
CA LYS A 220 3.69 2.20 18.13
C LYS A 220 5.14 2.36 17.71
N SER A 221 6.09 1.89 18.53
CA SER A 221 7.52 1.95 18.22
C SER A 221 7.94 0.98 17.11
N ASN A 222 7.14 -0.05 16.84
CA ASN A 222 7.39 -1.06 15.82
C ASN A 222 6.52 -0.85 14.57
N ILE A 223 5.84 0.29 14.47
CA ILE A 223 5.08 0.69 13.29
C ILE A 223 5.89 1.71 12.51
N ARG A 224 6.16 1.42 11.24
CA ARG A 224 6.85 2.33 10.32
C ARG A 224 6.00 3.54 9.99
N GLU A 225 4.78 3.30 9.56
CA GLU A 225 3.77 4.30 9.21
C GLU A 225 2.40 3.65 9.04
N ILE A 226 1.37 4.48 9.01
CA ILE A 226 0.02 4.13 8.59
C ILE A 226 -0.21 4.77 7.22
N VAL A 227 -0.61 3.98 6.21
CA VAL A 227 -1.01 4.50 4.90
C VAL A 227 -2.47 4.19 4.70
N MET A 228 -3.33 5.18 4.92
CA MET A 228 -4.77 5.00 4.98
C MET A 228 -5.48 5.44 3.70
N MET A 229 -6.55 4.73 3.35
CA MET A 229 -7.62 5.29 2.55
C MET A 229 -8.70 5.82 3.49
N GLY A 230 -8.95 7.11 3.44
CA GLY A 230 -9.96 7.77 4.27
C GLY A 230 -9.77 9.27 4.34
N GLY A 231 -10.82 9.94 4.76
CA GLY A 231 -10.84 11.39 4.88
C GLY A 231 -10.89 12.14 3.54
N SER A 232 -10.91 13.45 3.64
CA SER A 232 -10.94 14.35 2.48
C SER A 232 -10.34 15.70 2.83
N VAL A 233 -9.86 16.41 1.82
CA VAL A 233 -9.41 17.81 1.95
C VAL A 233 -10.57 18.76 1.67
N THR A 234 -11.46 18.38 0.76
CA THR A 234 -12.49 19.31 0.24
C THR A 234 -13.92 18.90 0.59
N ARG A 235 -14.37 17.72 0.21
CA ARG A 235 -15.76 17.26 0.38
C ARG A 235 -15.85 15.79 0.72
N GLY A 236 -16.98 15.38 1.32
CA GLY A 236 -17.26 14.01 1.70
C GLY A 236 -17.98 13.19 0.61
N ASN A 237 -18.23 11.94 0.95
CA ASN A 237 -19.12 11.00 0.28
C ASN A 237 -20.15 10.38 1.25
N LYS A 238 -19.93 10.53 2.55
CA LYS A 238 -20.93 10.24 3.61
C LYS A 238 -21.44 11.58 4.15
N GLY A 239 -22.55 12.05 3.60
CA GLY A 239 -22.99 13.44 3.80
C GLY A 239 -22.17 14.42 2.95
N VAL A 240 -22.07 15.69 3.41
CA VAL A 240 -21.45 16.77 2.62
C VAL A 240 -19.94 16.87 2.84
N MET A 241 -19.47 16.63 4.07
CA MET A 241 -18.11 16.96 4.48
C MET A 241 -17.28 15.74 4.90
N SER A 242 -17.90 14.62 5.24
CA SER A 242 -17.22 13.49 5.82
C SER A 242 -17.02 12.37 4.79
N GLU A 243 -15.85 11.75 4.82
CA GLU A 243 -15.56 10.54 4.06
C GLU A 243 -16.04 9.32 4.85
N PHE A 244 -16.45 8.25 4.14
CA PHE A 244 -17.15 7.11 4.71
C PHE A 244 -16.36 6.39 5.83
N ASN A 245 -15.10 6.06 5.62
CA ASN A 245 -14.27 5.35 6.59
C ASN A 245 -14.09 6.15 7.87
N VAL A 246 -13.82 7.45 7.74
CA VAL A 246 -13.69 8.36 8.89
C VAL A 246 -15.06 8.63 9.53
N ALA A 247 -16.12 8.78 8.75
CA ALA A 247 -17.47 9.01 9.26
C ALA A 247 -18.07 7.79 9.97
N THR A 248 -17.63 6.58 9.62
CA THR A 248 -18.05 5.34 10.27
C THR A 248 -17.59 5.29 11.73
N ASP A 249 -16.35 5.75 12.03
CA ASP A 249 -15.84 5.84 13.40
C ASP A 249 -14.95 7.09 13.56
N PRO A 250 -15.56 8.28 13.74
CA PRO A 250 -14.81 9.52 13.89
C PRO A 250 -13.88 9.54 15.10
N GLU A 251 -14.29 8.92 16.20
CA GLU A 251 -13.52 8.85 17.43
C GLU A 251 -12.25 7.99 17.22
N ALA A 252 -12.39 6.84 16.56
CA ALA A 252 -11.24 6.01 16.22
C ALA A 252 -10.26 6.77 15.31
N ALA A 253 -10.77 7.45 14.29
CA ALA A 253 -9.95 8.26 13.40
C ALA A 253 -9.20 9.36 14.17
N ALA A 254 -9.89 10.08 15.05
CA ALA A 254 -9.26 11.10 15.90
C ALA A 254 -8.17 10.52 16.81
N MET A 255 -8.38 9.34 17.40
CA MET A 255 -7.38 8.64 18.20
C MET A 255 -6.13 8.28 17.37
N VAL A 256 -6.32 7.81 16.15
CA VAL A 256 -5.22 7.42 15.26
C VAL A 256 -4.43 8.65 14.79
N PHE A 257 -5.09 9.74 14.34
CA PHE A 257 -4.40 10.97 13.95
C PHE A 257 -3.63 11.63 15.11
N ASN A 258 -4.03 11.40 16.34
CA ASN A 258 -3.34 11.89 17.54
C ASN A 258 -2.36 10.88 18.15
N SER A 259 -2.14 9.73 17.52
CA SER A 259 -1.32 8.63 18.06
C SER A 259 0.17 8.93 18.14
N GLY A 260 0.67 9.85 17.30
CA GLY A 260 2.11 10.11 17.12
C GLY A 260 2.80 9.16 16.13
N VAL A 261 2.11 8.16 15.60
CA VAL A 261 2.62 7.31 14.51
C VAL A 261 2.57 8.11 13.20
N PRO A 262 3.58 8.02 12.31
CA PRO A 262 3.53 8.67 11.01
C PRO A 262 2.32 8.20 10.19
N ILE A 263 1.57 9.14 9.61
CA ILE A 263 0.36 8.85 8.82
C ILE A 263 0.50 9.43 7.43
N VAL A 264 0.06 8.66 6.43
CA VAL A 264 -0.20 9.11 5.06
C VAL A 264 -1.68 8.95 4.80
N MET A 265 -2.35 10.04 4.46
CA MET A 265 -3.77 10.08 4.13
C MET A 265 -3.96 10.16 2.62
N ALA A 266 -4.43 9.08 2.00
CA ALA A 266 -4.90 9.03 0.62
C ALA A 266 -6.43 9.15 0.61
N GLY A 267 -6.93 10.38 0.68
CA GLY A 267 -8.36 10.68 0.84
C GLY A 267 -9.14 10.69 -0.48
N LEU A 268 -10.40 11.15 -0.40
CA LEU A 268 -11.31 11.23 -1.54
C LEU A 268 -10.76 12.08 -2.69
N ASP A 269 -10.00 13.14 -2.38
CA ASP A 269 -9.51 14.10 -3.37
C ASP A 269 -8.62 13.44 -4.43
N VAL A 270 -7.81 12.46 -4.05
CA VAL A 270 -7.03 11.64 -4.98
C VAL A 270 -7.88 10.52 -5.58
N GLY A 271 -8.78 9.89 -4.80
CA GLY A 271 -9.68 8.85 -5.27
C GLY A 271 -10.62 9.31 -6.40
N TRP A 272 -11.03 10.58 -6.40
CA TRP A 272 -11.84 11.14 -7.48
C TRP A 272 -11.11 11.23 -8.82
N LYS A 273 -9.79 11.21 -8.83
CA LYS A 273 -8.94 11.20 -10.02
C LYS A 273 -8.39 9.81 -10.35
N ALA A 274 -8.42 8.89 -9.40
CA ALA A 274 -8.00 7.49 -9.54
C ALA A 274 -9.13 6.67 -10.23
N LEU A 275 -9.34 6.93 -11.51
CA LEU A 275 -10.47 6.39 -12.28
C LEU A 275 -10.06 5.19 -13.13
N VAL A 276 -10.91 4.16 -13.15
CA VAL A 276 -10.92 3.12 -14.19
C VAL A 276 -11.99 3.51 -15.21
N MET A 277 -11.58 3.81 -16.42
CA MET A 277 -12.50 4.24 -17.50
C MET A 277 -13.14 3.03 -18.19
N PRO A 278 -14.24 3.18 -18.93
CA PRO A 278 -14.92 2.06 -19.60
C PRO A 278 -13.99 1.22 -20.47
N GLN A 279 -13.12 1.86 -21.25
CA GLN A 279 -12.13 1.16 -22.08
C GLN A 279 -11.10 0.38 -21.26
N ASP A 280 -10.69 0.93 -20.11
CA ASP A 280 -9.76 0.22 -19.20
C ASP A 280 -10.42 -1.04 -18.65
N SER A 281 -11.72 -0.99 -18.32
CA SER A 281 -12.47 -2.16 -17.82
C SER A 281 -12.50 -3.30 -18.86
N GLU A 282 -12.67 -2.99 -20.14
CA GLU A 282 -12.65 -3.98 -21.22
C GLU A 282 -11.24 -4.56 -21.47
N GLU A 283 -10.20 -3.77 -21.24
CA GLU A 283 -8.81 -4.26 -21.28
C GLU A 283 -8.52 -5.16 -20.07
N ILE A 284 -8.86 -4.71 -18.85
CA ILE A 284 -8.68 -5.44 -17.59
C ILE A 284 -9.35 -6.81 -17.65
N LYS A 285 -10.56 -6.93 -18.22
CA LYS A 285 -11.26 -8.20 -18.39
C LYS A 285 -10.39 -9.30 -19.02
N LYS A 286 -9.46 -8.93 -19.89
CA LYS A 286 -8.60 -9.86 -20.63
C LYS A 286 -7.34 -10.24 -19.86
N MET A 287 -7.12 -9.70 -18.65
CA MET A 287 -5.91 -9.87 -17.84
C MET A 287 -6.05 -11.02 -16.82
N GLY A 288 -6.40 -12.21 -17.31
CA GLY A 288 -6.52 -13.41 -16.46
C GLY A 288 -7.77 -13.42 -15.55
N LYS A 289 -7.79 -14.33 -14.58
CA LYS A 289 -8.95 -14.57 -13.70
C LYS A 289 -9.29 -13.35 -12.82
N VAL A 290 -8.29 -12.62 -12.33
CA VAL A 290 -8.51 -11.43 -11.49
C VAL A 290 -9.05 -10.28 -12.32
N GLY A 291 -8.59 -10.11 -13.56
CA GLY A 291 -9.14 -9.11 -14.47
C GLY A 291 -10.59 -9.40 -14.88
N ASP A 292 -10.95 -10.65 -15.12
CA ASP A 292 -12.33 -11.04 -15.41
C ASP A 292 -13.25 -10.80 -14.20
N MET A 293 -12.80 -11.19 -13.00
CA MET A 293 -13.49 -10.88 -11.75
C MET A 293 -13.72 -9.37 -11.59
N ALA A 294 -12.65 -8.57 -11.75
CA ALA A 294 -12.71 -7.11 -11.65
C ALA A 294 -13.77 -6.51 -12.58
N TYR A 295 -13.79 -6.93 -13.84
CA TYR A 295 -14.77 -6.47 -14.82
C TYR A 295 -16.23 -6.76 -14.40
N HIS A 296 -16.49 -7.95 -13.84
CA HIS A 296 -17.82 -8.30 -13.39
C HIS A 296 -18.23 -7.51 -12.15
N LEU A 297 -17.34 -7.34 -11.18
CA LEU A 297 -17.55 -6.46 -10.01
C LEU A 297 -17.81 -5.01 -10.42
N PHE A 298 -17.08 -4.47 -11.38
CA PHE A 298 -17.24 -3.11 -11.87
C PHE A 298 -18.64 -2.79 -12.40
N LYS A 299 -19.34 -3.77 -12.96
CA LYS A 299 -20.72 -3.59 -13.42
C LYS A 299 -21.72 -3.35 -12.28
N HIS A 300 -21.39 -3.80 -11.09
CA HIS A 300 -22.22 -3.66 -9.90
C HIS A 300 -21.73 -2.52 -8.98
N TYR A 301 -20.49 -2.04 -9.18
CA TYR A 301 -19.90 -1.02 -8.33
C TYR A 301 -20.52 0.36 -8.58
N ARG A 302 -21.00 0.98 -7.48
CA ARG A 302 -21.59 2.32 -7.51
C ARG A 302 -20.65 3.42 -7.00
N GLY A 303 -19.38 3.12 -6.79
CA GLY A 303 -18.32 4.09 -6.49
C GLY A 303 -17.93 4.95 -7.68
N GLY A 304 -18.90 5.31 -8.51
CA GLY A 304 -18.75 6.09 -9.73
C GLY A 304 -19.80 5.71 -10.75
N SER A 305 -19.46 5.85 -12.02
CA SER A 305 -20.29 5.41 -13.13
C SER A 305 -19.48 4.59 -14.11
N PHE A 306 -20.00 3.45 -14.50
CA PHE A 306 -19.36 2.61 -15.52
C PHE A 306 -19.14 3.37 -16.85
N ASN A 307 -19.91 4.43 -17.10
CA ASN A 307 -19.78 5.26 -18.30
C ASN A 307 -18.78 6.41 -18.16
N THR A 308 -18.54 6.93 -16.95
CA THR A 308 -17.70 8.12 -16.71
C THR A 308 -16.46 7.83 -15.88
N GLY A 309 -16.27 6.61 -15.45
CA GLY A 309 -15.16 6.13 -14.65
C GLY A 309 -15.58 5.68 -13.25
N LEU A 310 -14.98 4.59 -12.81
CA LEU A 310 -15.11 4.00 -11.48
C LEU A 310 -13.93 4.43 -10.63
N LYS A 311 -14.19 4.84 -9.42
CA LYS A 311 -13.17 5.35 -8.51
C LYS A 311 -12.57 4.19 -7.72
N MET A 312 -11.25 4.04 -7.79
CA MET A 312 -10.50 3.00 -7.10
C MET A 312 -9.88 3.58 -5.82
N TYR A 313 -10.75 3.88 -4.84
CA TYR A 313 -10.35 4.57 -3.63
C TYR A 313 -9.26 3.82 -2.87
N ASP A 314 -9.49 2.56 -2.52
CA ASP A 314 -8.59 1.76 -1.68
C ASP A 314 -7.27 1.46 -2.34
N SER A 315 -7.30 1.29 -3.67
CA SER A 315 -6.09 1.14 -4.46
C SER A 315 -5.15 2.35 -4.38
N CYS A 316 -5.66 3.53 -3.95
CA CYS A 316 -4.81 4.71 -3.76
C CYS A 316 -3.81 4.51 -2.59
N ALA A 317 -4.21 3.84 -1.50
CA ALA A 317 -3.29 3.56 -0.40
C ALA A 317 -2.17 2.59 -0.84
N ILE A 318 -2.52 1.56 -1.59
CA ILE A 318 -1.53 0.61 -2.14
C ILE A 318 -0.65 1.27 -3.20
N ALA A 319 -1.23 2.11 -4.06
CA ALA A 319 -0.48 2.87 -5.08
C ALA A 319 0.54 3.82 -4.44
N TYR A 320 0.22 4.44 -3.30
CA TYR A 320 1.19 5.25 -2.58
C TYR A 320 2.40 4.44 -2.11
N LEU A 321 2.18 3.23 -1.61
CA LEU A 321 3.28 2.35 -1.16
C LEU A 321 4.19 1.92 -2.31
N LEU A 322 3.62 1.62 -3.48
CA LEU A 322 4.33 1.06 -4.63
C LEU A 322 4.84 2.12 -5.62
N CYS A 323 4.16 3.26 -5.70
CA CYS A 323 4.50 4.33 -6.65
C CYS A 323 4.19 5.72 -6.06
N PRO A 324 4.89 6.16 -4.97
CA PRO A 324 4.59 7.41 -4.28
C PRO A 324 4.72 8.66 -5.17
N LYS A 325 5.51 8.58 -6.24
CA LYS A 325 5.66 9.68 -7.23
C LYS A 325 4.40 9.96 -8.08
N LEU A 326 3.36 9.16 -7.95
CA LEU A 326 2.05 9.49 -8.53
C LEU A 326 1.39 10.66 -7.82
N TYR A 327 1.79 10.96 -6.58
CA TYR A 327 1.09 11.86 -5.68
C TYR A 327 1.82 13.19 -5.46
N THR A 328 1.04 14.26 -5.33
CA THR A 328 1.46 15.48 -4.65
C THR A 328 1.09 15.33 -3.18
N VAL A 329 2.07 15.54 -2.30
CA VAL A 329 1.93 15.28 -0.86
C VAL A 329 2.30 16.53 -0.06
N GLU A 330 1.48 16.87 0.93
CA GLU A 330 1.72 17.99 1.85
C GLU A 330 1.79 17.49 3.29
N GLU A 331 2.82 17.90 4.04
CA GLU A 331 2.87 17.65 5.49
C GLU A 331 2.08 18.72 6.21
N THR A 332 1.03 18.32 6.93
CA THR A 332 0.13 19.24 7.58
C THR A 332 -0.52 18.64 8.83
N TYR A 333 -1.21 19.50 9.60
CA TYR A 333 -2.06 19.04 10.69
C TYR A 333 -3.42 18.61 10.15
N VAL A 334 -3.84 17.42 10.55
CA VAL A 334 -5.18 16.89 10.32
C VAL A 334 -5.88 16.66 11.65
N GLY A 335 -7.02 17.29 11.84
CA GLY A 335 -7.95 17.00 12.93
C GLY A 335 -9.20 16.31 12.42
N VAL A 336 -9.93 15.63 13.31
CA VAL A 336 -11.24 15.05 13.01
C VAL A 336 -12.29 15.80 13.80
N GLU A 337 -13.36 16.26 13.14
CA GLU A 337 -14.48 16.93 13.80
C GLU A 337 -15.39 15.86 14.44
N LEU A 338 -15.59 16.02 15.77
CA LEU A 338 -16.38 15.04 16.56
C LEU A 338 -17.75 15.54 17.01
N ASN A 339 -17.96 16.86 17.00
CA ASN A 339 -19.12 17.47 17.67
C ASN A 339 -20.07 18.24 16.73
N GLY A 340 -19.70 18.40 15.48
CA GLY A 340 -20.49 19.16 14.52
C GLY A 340 -21.67 18.38 13.97
N THR A 341 -22.90 18.91 14.07
CA THR A 341 -24.11 18.23 13.58
C THR A 341 -24.12 17.91 12.07
N MET A 342 -23.35 18.65 11.28
CA MET A 342 -23.23 18.48 9.83
C MET A 342 -21.82 18.08 9.37
N THR A 343 -20.87 18.07 10.28
CA THR A 343 -19.44 17.92 9.97
C THR A 343 -18.76 16.83 10.79
N THR A 344 -19.49 16.10 11.63
CA THR A 344 -18.94 14.95 12.37
C THR A 344 -18.29 13.97 11.41
N GLY A 345 -17.05 13.56 11.72
CA GLY A 345 -16.23 12.71 10.83
C GLY A 345 -15.54 13.47 9.70
N CYS A 346 -15.67 14.80 9.62
CA CYS A 346 -14.90 15.61 8.68
C CYS A 346 -13.43 15.66 9.10
N THR A 347 -12.51 15.36 8.18
CA THR A 347 -11.09 15.65 8.36
C THR A 347 -10.81 17.13 8.10
N VAL A 348 -10.35 17.83 9.13
CA VAL A 348 -9.96 19.24 9.05
C VAL A 348 -8.48 19.32 8.71
N VAL A 349 -8.18 19.49 7.44
CA VAL A 349 -6.81 19.52 6.90
C VAL A 349 -6.30 20.96 6.85
N ASP A 350 -5.32 21.31 7.68
CA ASP A 350 -4.84 22.70 7.86
C ASP A 350 -3.68 23.05 6.91
N LEU A 351 -3.91 23.01 5.59
CA LEU A 351 -2.90 23.33 4.56
C LEU A 351 -2.30 24.74 4.68
N LYS A 352 -2.92 25.64 5.42
CA LYS A 352 -2.48 27.04 5.58
C LYS A 352 -1.86 27.34 6.95
N GLY A 353 -1.85 26.36 7.86
CA GLY A 353 -1.28 26.51 9.20
C GLY A 353 -2.06 27.46 10.11
N TYR A 354 -3.37 27.63 9.89
CA TYR A 354 -4.21 28.49 10.69
C TYR A 354 -4.33 28.04 12.16
N LEU A 355 -4.32 26.72 12.38
CA LEU A 355 -4.41 26.14 13.72
C LEU A 355 -3.10 26.23 14.49
N LYS A 356 -1.98 26.57 13.83
CA LYS A 356 -0.63 26.67 14.43
C LYS A 356 -0.21 25.38 15.16
N LYS A 357 -0.71 24.23 14.72
CA LYS A 357 -0.36 22.91 15.24
C LYS A 357 0.78 22.30 14.43
N LYS A 358 1.55 21.42 15.06
CA LYS A 358 2.59 20.65 14.34
C LYS A 358 1.91 19.68 13.37
N PRO A 359 2.47 19.47 12.17
CA PRO A 359 2.01 18.43 11.26
C PRO A 359 1.95 17.07 11.96
N ASN A 360 0.90 16.30 11.70
CA ASN A 360 0.71 14.94 12.19
C ASN A 360 0.45 13.95 11.06
N ALA A 361 0.32 14.43 9.81
CA ALA A 361 0.09 13.57 8.65
C ALA A 361 0.73 14.16 7.38
N LYS A 362 1.06 13.26 6.47
CA LYS A 362 1.27 13.53 5.04
C LYS A 362 -0.05 13.34 4.33
N VAL A 363 -0.54 14.36 3.65
CA VAL A 363 -1.82 14.34 2.96
C VAL A 363 -1.56 14.32 1.45
N CYS A 364 -2.09 13.32 0.77
CA CYS A 364 -2.09 13.25 -0.68
C CYS A 364 -3.12 14.25 -1.23
N THR A 365 -2.67 15.40 -1.71
CA THR A 365 -3.53 16.50 -2.17
C THR A 365 -3.87 16.40 -3.65
N ASP A 366 -3.07 15.67 -4.41
CA ASP A 366 -3.29 15.43 -5.84
C ASP A 366 -2.67 14.10 -6.30
N ILE A 367 -3.14 13.58 -7.44
CA ILE A 367 -2.63 12.38 -8.09
C ILE A 367 -2.62 12.58 -9.63
N ASP A 368 -1.59 12.04 -10.29
CA ASP A 368 -1.57 11.90 -11.74
C ASP A 368 -2.50 10.75 -12.17
N GLY A 369 -3.74 11.09 -12.51
CA GLY A 369 -4.79 10.11 -12.80
C GLY A 369 -4.52 9.27 -14.05
N GLU A 370 -3.76 9.78 -15.05
CA GLU A 370 -3.40 9.01 -16.24
C GLU A 370 -2.35 7.95 -15.89
N LYS A 371 -1.29 8.34 -15.17
CA LYS A 371 -0.28 7.39 -14.71
C LYS A 371 -0.84 6.40 -13.68
N PHE A 372 -1.82 6.81 -12.85
CA PHE A 372 -2.52 5.89 -11.96
C PHE A 372 -3.25 4.80 -12.75
N ARG A 373 -3.97 5.14 -13.83
CA ARG A 373 -4.67 4.15 -14.68
C ARG A 373 -3.70 3.15 -15.30
N GLU A 374 -2.57 3.63 -15.81
CA GLU A 374 -1.53 2.76 -16.37
C GLU A 374 -0.96 1.83 -15.30
N TRP A 375 -0.60 2.37 -14.14
CA TRP A 375 -0.11 1.62 -13.00
C TRP A 375 -1.13 0.56 -12.53
N PHE A 376 -2.41 0.94 -12.42
CA PHE A 376 -3.48 0.06 -11.99
C PHE A 376 -3.66 -1.13 -12.94
N LYS A 377 -3.74 -0.88 -14.26
CA LYS A 377 -3.81 -1.94 -15.28
C LYS A 377 -2.59 -2.88 -15.23
N GLN A 378 -1.40 -2.31 -15.14
CA GLN A 378 -0.16 -3.10 -15.01
C GLN A 378 -0.16 -3.94 -13.74
N SER A 379 -0.65 -3.41 -12.63
CA SER A 379 -0.74 -4.14 -11.36
C SER A 379 -1.74 -5.29 -11.45
N ILE A 380 -2.93 -5.07 -12.02
CA ILE A 380 -3.91 -6.15 -12.25
C ILE A 380 -3.37 -7.22 -13.21
N SER A 381 -2.62 -6.85 -14.24
CA SER A 381 -2.04 -7.83 -15.18
C SER A 381 -1.01 -8.77 -14.54
N ARG A 382 -0.47 -8.43 -13.37
CA ARG A 382 0.44 -9.26 -12.58
C ARG A 382 -0.31 -10.20 -11.61
N CYS A 383 -1.60 -9.99 -11.40
CA CYS A 383 -2.43 -10.82 -10.53
C CYS A 383 -2.86 -12.10 -11.27
N ILE A 384 -1.94 -13.04 -11.45
CA ILE A 384 -2.12 -14.27 -12.24
C ILE A 384 -2.37 -15.45 -11.34
#